data_1a896f29a6a7de37dce73d930fabd116
#
_entry.id   1a896f29a6a7de37dce73d930fabd116
#
_cell.length_a   1.000
_cell.length_b   1.000
_cell.length_c   1.000
_cell.angle_alpha   90.00
_cell.angle_beta   90.00
_cell.angle_gamma   90.00
#
_symmetry.space_group_name_H-M   'P 1'
#
loop_
_entity.id
_entity.type
_entity.pdbx_description
1 polymer ?
#
loop_
_entity_poly.entity_id
_entity_poly.type
_entity_poly.pdbx_seq_one_letter_code
_entity_poly.pdbx_strand_id
1 'polypeptide(L)'
;QGGDNESKNDSQGGDYSDGDAEGDASETNKGGGSKTTQGDGELSPRQKKMLENAIKKQKKFQEGDISKKRVSKKDKSKIDVLSKSGIEERMSGEGYEHGDHNSRFGRNKKTAVTVVRNFTKDLVDSGMLNNLSNSEWSTERYNGCVEKGIQLGTMLGRRLKVRSEERSLTTPRMKSGKIAGRLLHELGMGNTQIFDHTIINRHKPTLIHISVDASSSMSGDLWYNTQTSTVAIAKAASMTNNMDVVISYRGTNDSNRSTVPLVLIAYDSRVDKFAKVHQLFGYIRPSGCTPEGLCFEAIIDELSMVNNNTDTFFINFSDGYPGFSNSDIDYYGSAAIRHTSAQVKKMTKNGVKVLSYFIHGGYHSNNSDQFERMYGKHSKNVDVTNIIQLTKTLNKFFE
;
A
#
# COMPACT_ATOMS: atom_id res chain seq x y z
N GLN A 1 46.75 -44.51 12.35
CA GLN A 1 45.80 -45.37 11.65
C GLN A 1 44.65 -44.46 11.16
N GLY A 2 44.55 -43.89 9.96
CA GLY A 2 44.83 -44.49 8.65
C GLY A 2 43.46 -44.91 8.04
N GLY A 3 42.98 -44.15 7.08
CA GLY A 3 41.79 -44.57 6.35
C GLY A 3 41.29 -43.49 5.39
N ASP A 4 42.02 -43.32 4.30
CA ASP A 4 41.56 -42.64 3.08
C ASP A 4 40.44 -43.42 2.45
N ASN A 5 39.43 -42.73 1.94
CA ASN A 5 38.50 -43.27 0.97
C ASN A 5 38.14 -42.24 -0.10
N GLU A 6 38.83 -42.37 -1.22
CA GLU A 6 38.45 -41.81 -2.52
C GLU A 6 37.16 -42.50 -2.99
N SER A 7 36.20 -41.74 -3.50
CA SER A 7 35.17 -42.27 -4.35
C SER A 7 34.97 -41.42 -5.61
N LYS A 8 35.17 -42.12 -6.68
CA LYS A 8 35.17 -41.74 -8.09
C LYS A 8 33.86 -41.14 -8.56
N ASN A 9 34.00 -40.16 -9.40
CA ASN A 9 33.00 -39.63 -10.31
C ASN A 9 32.70 -40.65 -11.42
N ASP A 10 31.44 -41.00 -11.60
CA ASP A 10 30.93 -41.60 -12.85
C ASP A 10 29.88 -40.68 -13.44
N SER A 11 30.26 -40.08 -14.56
CA SER A 11 29.40 -39.36 -15.49
C SER A 11 28.64 -40.33 -16.38
N GLN A 12 27.32 -40.27 -16.33
CA GLN A 12 26.47 -40.88 -17.37
C GLN A 12 25.69 -39.81 -18.10
N GLY A 13 25.95 -39.68 -19.40
CA GLY A 13 25.26 -38.87 -20.34
C GLY A 13 23.85 -39.35 -20.61
N GLY A 14 22.93 -38.43 -20.71
CA GLY A 14 21.57 -38.61 -21.20
C GLY A 14 21.36 -37.75 -22.41
N ASP A 15 21.26 -38.41 -23.52
CA ASP A 15 20.94 -37.93 -24.87
C ASP A 15 19.48 -37.50 -24.91
N TYR A 16 19.19 -36.27 -25.34
CA TYR A 16 17.85 -35.85 -25.73
C TYR A 16 17.89 -35.10 -27.06
N SER A 17 17.24 -35.72 -27.99
CA SER A 17 16.97 -35.39 -29.35
C SER A 17 16.33 -34.02 -29.61
N ASP A 18 16.73 -33.49 -30.73
CA ASP A 18 16.20 -32.47 -31.61
C ASP A 18 14.72 -32.08 -31.45
N GLY A 19 14.51 -30.77 -31.35
CA GLY A 19 13.26 -30.10 -31.57
C GLY A 19 13.52 -28.71 -32.20
N ASP A 20 13.28 -28.66 -33.50
CA ASP A 20 13.42 -27.46 -34.34
C ASP A 20 12.72 -26.23 -33.74
N ALA A 21 13.46 -25.16 -33.51
CA ALA A 21 12.92 -23.83 -33.30
C ALA A 21 13.78 -22.83 -34.07
N GLU A 22 13.24 -22.31 -35.15
CA GLU A 22 13.79 -21.21 -35.93
C GLU A 22 14.07 -20.01 -35.01
N GLY A 23 15.33 -19.76 -34.74
CA GLY A 23 15.83 -18.62 -34.00
C GLY A 23 16.07 -17.46 -34.96
N ASP A 24 15.35 -16.37 -34.72
CA ASP A 24 15.59 -15.08 -35.34
C ASP A 24 16.84 -14.45 -34.73
N ALA A 25 17.85 -14.24 -35.57
CA ALA A 25 19.16 -13.75 -35.18
C ALA A 25 19.12 -12.25 -34.88
N SER A 26 19.39 -11.88 -33.62
CA SER A 26 19.69 -10.50 -33.25
C SER A 26 21.12 -10.12 -33.62
N GLU A 27 21.29 -9.30 -34.65
CA GLU A 27 22.55 -8.69 -34.98
C GLU A 27 22.96 -7.64 -33.94
N THR A 28 24.07 -7.89 -33.29
CA THR A 28 24.79 -6.92 -32.46
C THR A 28 25.43 -5.85 -33.33
N ASN A 29 24.97 -4.63 -33.17
CA ASN A 29 25.52 -3.47 -33.87
C ASN A 29 26.74 -2.95 -33.12
N LYS A 30 27.94 -3.20 -33.70
CA LYS A 30 29.20 -2.56 -33.33
C LYS A 30 29.26 -1.18 -33.93
N GLY A 31 29.43 -0.15 -33.10
CA GLY A 31 29.64 1.22 -33.54
C GLY A 31 30.88 1.39 -34.39
N GLY A 32 30.73 2.11 -35.49
CA GLY A 32 31.79 2.56 -36.38
C GLY A 32 31.46 3.96 -36.90
N GLY A 33 32.43 4.83 -36.75
CA GLY A 33 32.39 6.28 -36.85
C GLY A 33 31.82 6.86 -38.12
N SER A 34 31.25 8.02 -37.94
CA SER A 34 30.80 8.97 -38.92
C SER A 34 31.91 9.39 -39.91
N LYS A 35 31.70 9.13 -41.20
CA LYS A 35 32.27 9.89 -42.28
C LYS A 35 31.13 10.38 -43.16
N THR A 36 30.87 11.68 -43.08
CA THR A 36 30.06 12.43 -44.01
C THR A 36 30.74 12.38 -45.39
N THR A 37 30.12 11.68 -46.32
CA THR A 37 30.36 11.86 -47.75
C THR A 37 29.00 12.08 -48.41
N GLN A 38 28.80 13.31 -48.88
CA GLN A 38 27.81 13.66 -49.88
C GLN A 38 28.09 12.79 -51.13
N GLY A 39 27.15 11.94 -51.46
CA GLY A 39 27.16 11.14 -52.67
C GLY A 39 25.73 10.84 -53.06
N ASP A 40 25.26 11.36 -54.17
CA ASP A 40 24.05 10.93 -54.88
C ASP A 40 24.16 9.44 -55.22
N GLY A 41 23.84 8.59 -54.26
CA GLY A 41 23.83 7.15 -54.43
C GLY A 41 22.39 6.65 -54.53
N GLU A 42 21.95 6.18 -55.66
CA GLU A 42 20.70 5.44 -55.78
C GLU A 42 20.62 4.32 -54.76
N LEU A 43 19.54 4.36 -53.95
CA LEU A 43 19.25 3.33 -52.95
C LEU A 43 19.21 1.94 -53.58
N SER A 44 19.91 0.98 -52.99
CA SER A 44 19.89 -0.39 -53.51
C SER A 44 18.45 -0.94 -53.54
N PRO A 45 18.14 -1.90 -54.40
CA PRO A 45 16.80 -2.47 -54.54
C PRO A 45 16.26 -3.00 -53.20
N ARG A 46 17.14 -3.48 -52.33
CA ARG A 46 16.80 -3.97 -50.99
C ARG A 46 16.44 -2.84 -50.02
N GLN A 47 17.14 -1.72 -50.10
CA GLN A 47 16.87 -0.51 -49.31
C GLN A 47 15.58 0.19 -49.77
N LYS A 48 15.31 0.25 -51.11
CA LYS A 48 14.05 0.77 -51.67
C LYS A 48 12.85 -0.07 -51.13
N LYS A 49 12.96 -1.40 -51.10
CA LYS A 49 11.92 -2.30 -50.62
C LYS A 49 11.70 -2.18 -49.10
N MET A 50 12.77 -1.94 -48.33
CA MET A 50 12.66 -1.68 -46.86
C MET A 50 11.99 -0.33 -46.61
N LEU A 51 12.32 0.70 -47.34
CA LEU A 51 11.71 2.03 -47.22
C LEU A 51 10.23 2.01 -47.62
N GLU A 52 9.87 1.34 -48.71
CA GLU A 52 8.48 1.15 -49.12
C GLU A 52 7.66 0.40 -48.06
N ASN A 53 8.22 -0.63 -47.45
CA ASN A 53 7.56 -1.38 -46.36
C ASN A 53 7.41 -0.53 -45.09
N ALA A 54 8.40 0.33 -44.78
CA ALA A 54 8.32 1.26 -43.66
C ALA A 54 7.23 2.32 -43.90
N ILE A 55 7.18 2.90 -45.10
CA ILE A 55 6.15 3.86 -45.50
C ILE A 55 4.75 3.22 -45.49
N LYS A 56 4.62 1.98 -46.00
CA LYS A 56 3.36 1.24 -45.91
C LYS A 56 2.91 0.98 -44.46
N LYS A 57 3.83 0.66 -43.56
CA LYS A 57 3.53 0.49 -42.15
C LYS A 57 3.11 1.82 -41.49
N GLN A 58 3.76 2.91 -41.85
CA GLN A 58 3.46 4.25 -41.32
C GLN A 58 2.12 4.77 -41.85
N LYS A 59 1.77 4.53 -43.12
CA LYS A 59 0.44 4.84 -43.68
C LYS A 59 -0.66 4.05 -43.00
N LYS A 60 -0.49 2.74 -42.78
CA LYS A 60 -1.45 1.92 -42.05
C LYS A 60 -1.64 2.38 -40.61
N PHE A 61 -0.59 2.88 -39.96
CA PHE A 61 -0.68 3.47 -38.61
C PHE A 61 -1.44 4.80 -38.62
N GLN A 62 -1.24 5.65 -39.63
CA GLN A 62 -1.95 6.93 -39.79
C GLN A 62 -3.41 6.74 -40.19
N GLU A 63 -3.75 5.71 -40.95
CA GLU A 63 -5.10 5.36 -41.38
C GLU A 63 -5.89 4.62 -40.28
N GLY A 64 -5.27 4.38 -39.10
CA GLY A 64 -5.91 3.69 -37.95
C GLY A 64 -6.15 2.19 -38.20
N ASP A 65 -5.62 1.63 -39.29
CA ASP A 65 -5.66 0.22 -39.61
C ASP A 65 -4.56 -0.53 -38.82
N ILE A 66 -4.63 -0.44 -37.51
CA ILE A 66 -3.84 -1.26 -36.60
C ILE A 66 -4.37 -2.69 -36.79
N SER A 67 -3.60 -3.55 -37.46
CA SER A 67 -3.91 -4.97 -37.50
C SER A 67 -4.15 -5.44 -36.07
N LYS A 68 -5.40 -5.72 -35.74
CA LYS A 68 -5.81 -6.22 -34.42
C LYS A 68 -5.10 -7.56 -34.22
N LYS A 69 -3.89 -7.53 -33.65
CA LYS A 69 -3.29 -8.76 -33.11
C LYS A 69 -4.34 -9.33 -32.17
N ARG A 70 -4.84 -10.50 -32.48
CA ARG A 70 -5.77 -11.20 -31.58
C ARG A 70 -5.06 -11.37 -30.25
N VAL A 71 -5.45 -10.58 -29.26
CA VAL A 71 -4.97 -10.70 -27.90
C VAL A 71 -5.25 -12.14 -27.46
N SER A 72 -4.23 -12.82 -26.93
CA SER A 72 -4.41 -14.22 -26.50
C SER A 72 -5.47 -14.28 -25.41
N LYS A 73 -6.11 -15.47 -25.22
CA LYS A 73 -7.09 -15.64 -24.13
C LYS A 73 -6.47 -15.33 -22.77
N LYS A 74 -5.18 -15.69 -22.56
CA LYS A 74 -4.40 -15.39 -21.33
C LYS A 74 -4.20 -13.88 -21.14
N ASP A 75 -3.90 -13.14 -22.22
CA ASP A 75 -3.70 -11.70 -22.12
C ASP A 75 -5.03 -10.96 -21.91
N LYS A 76 -6.13 -11.44 -22.48
CA LYS A 76 -7.46 -10.91 -22.19
C LYS A 76 -7.83 -11.09 -20.73
N SER A 77 -7.63 -12.29 -20.15
CA SER A 77 -7.91 -12.51 -18.73
C SER A 77 -7.06 -11.63 -17.83
N LYS A 78 -5.79 -11.40 -18.17
CA LYS A 78 -4.92 -10.47 -17.42
C LYS A 78 -5.40 -9.02 -17.53
N ILE A 79 -5.82 -8.57 -18.70
CA ILE A 79 -6.36 -7.22 -18.92
C ILE A 79 -7.66 -7.05 -18.11
N ASP A 80 -8.53 -8.05 -18.08
CA ASP A 80 -9.78 -8.02 -17.32
C ASP A 80 -9.49 -7.94 -15.80
N VAL A 81 -8.48 -8.68 -15.30
CA VAL A 81 -8.05 -8.61 -13.89
C VAL A 81 -7.49 -7.22 -13.58
N LEU A 82 -6.62 -6.67 -14.42
CA LEU A 82 -6.04 -5.34 -14.26
C LEU A 82 -7.11 -4.25 -14.17
N SER A 83 -8.09 -4.31 -15.09
CA SER A 83 -9.18 -3.32 -15.12
C SER A 83 -10.08 -3.41 -13.88
N LYS A 84 -10.41 -4.62 -13.41
CA LYS A 84 -11.21 -4.85 -12.20
C LYS A 84 -10.47 -4.46 -10.93
N SER A 85 -9.14 -4.62 -10.91
CA SER A 85 -8.31 -4.31 -9.74
C SER A 85 -8.02 -2.82 -9.57
N GLY A 86 -8.41 -1.97 -10.51
CA GLY A 86 -8.21 -0.52 -10.43
C GLY A 86 -6.73 -0.17 -10.27
N ILE A 87 -5.87 -0.76 -11.10
CA ILE A 87 -4.42 -0.53 -11.04
C ILE A 87 -4.11 0.79 -11.72
N GLU A 88 -3.44 1.68 -10.99
CA GLU A 88 -2.97 2.98 -11.43
C GLU A 88 -1.47 3.10 -11.21
N GLU A 89 -0.79 3.81 -12.10
CA GLU A 89 0.60 4.21 -11.90
C GLU A 89 0.66 5.68 -11.54
N ARG A 90 1.34 6.02 -10.46
CA ARG A 90 1.55 7.39 -9.98
C ARG A 90 3.03 7.69 -9.89
N MET A 91 3.42 8.86 -10.40
CA MET A 91 4.82 9.30 -10.32
C MET A 91 5.10 9.86 -8.92
N SER A 92 6.12 9.30 -8.27
CA SER A 92 6.59 9.72 -6.94
C SER A 92 8.08 10.01 -6.94
N GLY A 93 8.56 10.72 -5.93
CA GLY A 93 9.95 11.16 -5.78
C GLY A 93 10.11 12.66 -5.99
N GLU A 94 9.04 13.45 -5.83
CA GLU A 94 9.13 14.90 -5.91
C GLU A 94 9.96 15.47 -4.76
N GLY A 95 10.99 16.26 -5.11
CA GLY A 95 11.92 16.81 -4.11
C GLY A 95 12.86 15.79 -3.48
N TYR A 96 12.94 14.56 -3.99
CA TYR A 96 13.95 13.60 -3.59
C TYR A 96 15.30 13.95 -4.20
N GLU A 97 16.26 14.26 -3.34
CA GLU A 97 17.64 14.55 -3.74
C GLU A 97 18.58 13.51 -3.10
N HIS A 98 19.24 12.74 -3.93
CA HIS A 98 20.26 11.82 -3.47
C HIS A 98 21.51 12.61 -3.05
N GLY A 99 21.95 12.42 -1.79
CA GLY A 99 23.06 13.19 -1.19
C GLY A 99 24.45 12.78 -1.67
N ASP A 100 24.60 11.71 -2.44
CA ASP A 100 25.89 11.17 -2.83
C ASP A 100 26.16 11.36 -4.32
N HIS A 101 27.31 11.95 -4.64
CA HIS A 101 27.73 12.24 -6.01
C HIS A 101 28.04 11.00 -6.86
N ASN A 102 28.04 9.81 -6.27
CA ASN A 102 28.41 8.55 -6.92
C ASN A 102 27.23 7.60 -7.25
N SER A 103 25.97 8.07 -7.19
CA SER A 103 24.87 7.20 -7.58
C SER A 103 24.93 6.87 -9.07
N ARG A 104 24.84 5.59 -9.41
CA ARG A 104 24.78 5.06 -10.79
C ARG A 104 23.58 5.61 -11.57
N PHE A 105 22.55 6.04 -10.88
CA PHE A 105 21.29 6.51 -11.43
C PHE A 105 21.20 8.03 -11.22
N GLY A 106 21.00 8.77 -12.28
CA GLY A 106 21.06 10.23 -12.31
C GLY A 106 20.16 10.92 -11.29
N ARG A 107 20.54 12.14 -10.92
CA ARG A 107 19.89 12.99 -9.92
C ARG A 107 18.41 13.21 -10.23
N ASN A 108 17.58 13.19 -9.18
CA ASN A 108 16.17 13.62 -9.22
C ASN A 108 15.26 12.89 -10.22
N LYS A 109 15.42 11.59 -10.37
CA LYS A 109 14.45 10.81 -11.14
C LYS A 109 13.25 10.44 -10.29
N LYS A 110 12.05 10.75 -10.81
CA LYS A 110 10.80 10.22 -10.28
C LYS A 110 10.67 8.76 -10.70
N THR A 111 10.05 7.95 -9.86
CA THR A 111 9.73 6.56 -10.19
C THR A 111 8.22 6.36 -10.19
N ALA A 112 7.75 5.43 -11.00
CA ALA A 112 6.35 5.03 -10.99
C ALA A 112 6.07 4.18 -9.76
N VAL A 113 4.99 4.49 -9.04
CA VAL A 113 4.42 3.70 -7.94
C VAL A 113 3.12 3.09 -8.41
N THR A 114 3.02 1.78 -8.33
CA THR A 114 1.79 1.06 -8.66
C THR A 114 0.82 1.12 -7.49
N VAL A 115 -0.36 1.70 -7.69
CA VAL A 115 -1.44 1.73 -6.71
C VAL A 115 -2.55 0.80 -7.16
N VAL A 116 -2.86 -0.20 -6.34
CA VAL A 116 -3.93 -1.16 -6.56
C VAL A 116 -5.09 -0.84 -5.64
N ARG A 117 -6.25 -0.47 -6.20
CA ARG A 117 -7.39 0.02 -5.41
C ARG A 117 -8.38 -1.05 -5.01
N ASN A 118 -8.44 -2.12 -5.76
CA ASN A 118 -9.42 -3.16 -5.53
C ASN A 118 -8.76 -4.53 -5.40
N PHE A 119 -8.66 -5.01 -4.18
CA PHE A 119 -8.13 -6.32 -3.86
C PHE A 119 -9.18 -7.40 -4.07
N THR A 120 -8.94 -8.30 -5.02
CA THR A 120 -9.88 -9.36 -5.42
C THR A 120 -9.20 -10.73 -5.41
N LYS A 121 -10.01 -11.80 -5.37
CA LYS A 121 -9.49 -13.17 -5.49
C LYS A 121 -8.84 -13.41 -6.87
N ASP A 122 -9.41 -12.84 -7.93
CA ASP A 122 -8.85 -12.93 -9.29
C ASP A 122 -7.41 -12.35 -9.33
N LEU A 123 -7.15 -11.28 -8.56
CA LEU A 123 -5.81 -10.69 -8.46
C LEU A 123 -4.83 -11.63 -7.75
N VAL A 124 -5.26 -12.34 -6.70
CA VAL A 124 -4.44 -13.36 -6.01
C VAL A 124 -4.10 -14.50 -6.97
N ASP A 125 -5.11 -15.02 -7.68
CA ASP A 125 -4.96 -16.17 -8.57
C ASP A 125 -4.16 -15.82 -9.84
N SER A 126 -4.07 -14.54 -10.19
CA SER A 126 -3.26 -14.07 -11.32
C SER A 126 -1.76 -14.20 -11.09
N GLY A 127 -1.29 -14.24 -9.82
CA GLY A 127 0.12 -14.24 -9.46
C GLY A 127 0.89 -13.00 -9.92
N MET A 128 0.21 -11.87 -10.16
CA MET A 128 0.83 -10.64 -10.69
C MET A 128 1.58 -9.85 -9.63
N LEU A 129 1.24 -10.02 -8.36
CA LEU A 129 1.83 -9.27 -7.25
C LEU A 129 2.60 -10.23 -6.33
N ASN A 130 3.87 -9.91 -6.07
CA ASN A 130 4.75 -10.72 -5.23
C ASN A 130 4.29 -10.80 -3.76
N ASN A 131 3.55 -9.79 -3.31
CA ASN A 131 3.00 -9.73 -1.96
C ASN A 131 1.71 -10.56 -1.79
N LEU A 132 1.29 -11.30 -2.82
CA LEU A 132 0.13 -12.17 -2.78
C LEU A 132 0.55 -13.63 -3.02
N SER A 133 0.02 -14.54 -2.23
CA SER A 133 0.31 -15.97 -2.37
C SER A 133 -0.94 -16.82 -2.25
N ASN A 134 -1.13 -17.70 -3.19
CA ASN A 134 -2.19 -18.72 -3.17
C ASN A 134 -1.69 -20.09 -2.64
N SER A 135 -0.52 -20.13 -1.99
CA SER A 135 0.01 -21.33 -1.36
C SER A 135 -0.83 -21.71 -0.14
N GLU A 136 -1.31 -22.95 -0.08
CA GLU A 136 -2.15 -23.46 1.02
C GLU A 136 -1.46 -23.29 2.37
N TRP A 137 -0.18 -23.65 2.48
CA TRP A 137 0.58 -23.54 3.71
C TRP A 137 0.69 -22.11 4.24
N SER A 138 0.95 -21.14 3.36
CA SER A 138 1.03 -19.73 3.79
C SER A 138 -0.33 -19.16 4.14
N THR A 139 -1.35 -19.54 3.40
CA THR A 139 -2.74 -19.11 3.62
C THR A 139 -3.28 -19.62 4.94
N GLU A 140 -3.05 -20.89 5.27
CA GLU A 140 -3.48 -21.47 6.55
C GLU A 140 -2.82 -20.77 7.75
N ARG A 141 -1.50 -20.55 7.68
CA ARG A 141 -0.76 -19.81 8.71
C ARG A 141 -1.31 -18.40 8.94
N TYR A 142 -1.59 -17.65 7.86
CA TYR A 142 -2.04 -16.26 7.96
C TYR A 142 -3.55 -16.13 8.20
N ASN A 143 -4.35 -17.14 7.90
CA ASN A 143 -5.75 -17.18 8.35
C ASN A 143 -5.85 -17.19 9.88
N GLY A 144 -4.95 -17.86 10.57
CA GLY A 144 -4.90 -17.85 12.05
C GLY A 144 -4.74 -16.43 12.62
N CYS A 145 -3.93 -15.55 12.00
CA CYS A 145 -3.80 -14.16 12.45
C CYS A 145 -5.07 -13.34 12.16
N VAL A 146 -5.76 -13.61 11.06
CA VAL A 146 -7.02 -12.94 10.71
C VAL A 146 -8.11 -13.30 11.71
N GLU A 147 -8.27 -14.59 12.04
CA GLU A 147 -9.26 -15.05 13.04
C GLU A 147 -9.00 -14.45 14.43
N LYS A 148 -7.75 -14.49 14.88
CA LYS A 148 -7.33 -13.89 16.15
C LYS A 148 -7.60 -12.37 16.14
N GLY A 149 -7.31 -11.69 15.03
CA GLY A 149 -7.61 -10.27 14.83
C GLY A 149 -9.10 -9.98 14.94
N ILE A 150 -9.97 -10.80 14.35
CA ILE A 150 -11.43 -10.65 14.43
C ILE A 150 -11.92 -10.80 15.88
N GLN A 151 -11.39 -11.77 16.62
CA GLN A 151 -11.74 -11.97 18.03
C GLN A 151 -11.37 -10.75 18.88
N LEU A 152 -10.12 -10.29 18.79
CA LEU A 152 -9.62 -9.11 19.50
C LEU A 152 -10.37 -7.83 19.09
N GLY A 153 -10.61 -7.68 17.78
CA GLY A 153 -11.34 -6.55 17.22
C GLY A 153 -12.79 -6.49 17.68
N THR A 154 -13.43 -7.64 17.89
CA THR A 154 -14.79 -7.71 18.45
C THR A 154 -14.81 -7.20 19.89
N MET A 155 -13.81 -7.56 20.71
CA MET A 155 -13.68 -7.05 22.08
C MET A 155 -13.42 -5.54 22.10
N LEU A 156 -12.54 -5.06 21.23
CA LEU A 156 -12.23 -3.63 21.06
C LEU A 156 -13.45 -2.85 20.56
N GLY A 157 -14.14 -3.35 19.55
CA GLY A 157 -15.30 -2.72 18.95
C GLY A 157 -16.46 -2.53 19.92
N ARG A 158 -16.70 -3.49 20.82
CA ARG A 158 -17.69 -3.34 21.90
C ARG A 158 -17.38 -2.15 22.82
N ARG A 159 -16.10 -1.94 23.17
CA ARG A 159 -15.68 -0.80 23.99
C ARG A 159 -15.78 0.53 23.25
N LEU A 160 -15.38 0.56 21.98
CA LEU A 160 -15.45 1.76 21.14
C LEU A 160 -16.91 2.15 20.84
N LYS A 161 -17.78 1.17 20.59
CA LYS A 161 -19.21 1.43 20.36
C LYS A 161 -19.85 2.17 21.52
N VAL A 162 -19.59 1.76 22.77
CA VAL A 162 -20.11 2.44 23.98
C VAL A 162 -19.64 3.89 24.04
N ARG A 163 -18.43 4.20 23.55
CA ARG A 163 -17.88 5.56 23.54
C ARG A 163 -18.37 6.41 22.37
N SER A 164 -18.66 5.78 21.22
CA SER A 164 -19.11 6.49 20.00
C SER A 164 -20.61 6.74 19.96
N GLU A 165 -21.38 6.15 20.87
CA GLU A 165 -22.82 6.40 20.96
C GLU A 165 -23.07 7.85 21.34
N GLU A 166 -23.98 8.49 20.60
CA GLU A 166 -24.43 9.84 20.91
C GLU A 166 -24.99 9.88 22.31
N ARG A 167 -24.42 10.67 23.18
CA ARG A 167 -24.94 10.90 24.51
C ARG A 167 -25.81 12.14 24.51
N SER A 168 -27.10 11.95 24.69
CA SER A 168 -28.04 13.05 24.93
C SER A 168 -28.21 13.23 26.44
N LEU A 169 -27.77 14.37 26.96
CA LEU A 169 -28.03 14.78 28.31
C LEU A 169 -29.20 15.79 28.31
N THR A 170 -30.33 15.38 28.87
CA THR A 170 -31.48 16.28 29.02
C THR A 170 -31.51 16.82 30.42
N THR A 171 -31.29 18.12 30.57
CA THR A 171 -31.40 18.84 31.82
C THR A 171 -32.77 19.48 31.90
N PRO A 172 -33.64 19.02 32.81
CA PRO A 172 -34.97 19.59 32.99
C PRO A 172 -34.93 20.92 33.78
N ARG A 173 -36.04 21.64 33.78
CA ARG A 173 -36.25 22.85 34.57
C ARG A 173 -35.28 23.98 34.18
N MET A 174 -35.11 24.20 32.88
CA MET A 174 -34.32 25.30 32.32
C MET A 174 -35.23 26.47 31.95
N LYS A 175 -34.61 27.64 31.79
CA LYS A 175 -35.31 28.88 31.34
C LYS A 175 -35.48 28.95 29.85
N SER A 176 -34.80 28.08 29.09
CA SER A 176 -34.85 28.02 27.62
C SER A 176 -34.64 26.59 27.14
N GLY A 177 -35.16 26.25 25.97
CA GLY A 177 -35.07 24.91 25.37
C GLY A 177 -36.39 24.44 24.81
N LYS A 178 -36.63 23.11 24.81
CA LYS A 178 -37.89 22.51 24.41
C LYS A 178 -38.87 22.50 25.59
N ILE A 179 -40.09 22.95 25.38
CA ILE A 179 -41.10 22.94 26.45
C ILE A 179 -41.36 21.53 26.96
N ALA A 180 -41.17 21.29 28.23
CA ALA A 180 -41.52 20.04 28.89
C ALA A 180 -43.04 20.04 29.19
N GLY A 181 -43.83 19.34 28.36
CA GLY A 181 -45.27 19.29 28.47
C GLY A 181 -45.78 18.95 29.87
N ARG A 182 -45.03 18.11 30.62
CA ARG A 182 -45.32 17.73 32.01
C ARG A 182 -45.22 18.90 33.02
N LEU A 183 -44.46 19.94 32.70
CA LEU A 183 -44.24 21.13 33.55
C LEU A 183 -45.10 22.32 33.13
N LEU A 184 -45.94 22.20 32.11
CA LEU A 184 -46.71 23.27 31.55
C LEU A 184 -47.68 23.90 32.57
N HIS A 185 -48.21 23.09 33.49
CA HIS A 185 -49.09 23.53 34.57
C HIS A 185 -48.37 24.49 35.54
N GLU A 186 -47.06 24.36 35.72
CA GLU A 186 -46.26 25.22 36.59
C GLU A 186 -46.15 26.65 36.05
N LEU A 187 -46.32 26.86 34.74
CA LEU A 187 -46.31 28.18 34.10
C LEU A 187 -47.47 29.03 34.62
N GLY A 188 -48.63 28.44 34.83
CA GLY A 188 -49.79 29.11 35.44
C GLY A 188 -49.57 29.49 36.91
N MET A 189 -48.59 28.91 37.58
CA MET A 189 -48.18 29.26 38.95
C MET A 189 -47.00 30.22 39.00
N GLY A 190 -46.58 30.81 37.83
CA GLY A 190 -45.47 31.75 37.73
C GLY A 190 -44.08 31.14 37.60
N ASN A 191 -43.97 29.81 37.51
CA ASN A 191 -42.68 29.13 37.28
C ASN A 191 -42.32 29.14 35.81
N THR A 192 -41.26 29.87 35.43
CA THR A 192 -40.77 29.94 34.05
C THR A 192 -39.75 28.87 33.68
N GLN A 193 -39.38 28.00 34.62
CA GLN A 193 -38.41 26.92 34.40
C GLN A 193 -39.10 25.63 33.88
N ILE A 194 -39.76 25.72 32.75
CA ILE A 194 -40.56 24.66 32.13
C ILE A 194 -39.90 24.03 30.90
N PHE A 195 -38.66 24.36 30.62
CA PHE A 195 -37.97 23.89 29.44
C PHE A 195 -37.01 22.73 29.80
N ASP A 196 -36.91 21.76 28.87
CA ASP A 196 -35.87 20.76 28.82
C ASP A 196 -34.79 21.20 27.87
N HIS A 197 -33.53 21.26 28.32
CA HIS A 197 -32.37 21.55 27.49
C HIS A 197 -31.62 20.24 27.22
N THR A 198 -31.61 19.81 25.95
CA THR A 198 -30.93 18.57 25.54
C THR A 198 -29.63 18.93 24.85
N ILE A 199 -28.51 18.54 25.45
CA ILE A 199 -27.20 18.61 24.85
C ILE A 199 -26.91 17.26 24.19
N ILE A 200 -26.70 17.27 22.87
CA ILE A 200 -26.34 16.07 22.13
C ILE A 200 -24.84 16.19 21.80
N ASN A 201 -24.03 15.39 22.45
CA ASN A 201 -22.61 15.26 22.11
C ASN A 201 -22.49 14.35 20.90
N ARG A 202 -22.22 14.94 19.75
CA ARG A 202 -21.93 14.23 18.51
C ARG A 202 -20.44 14.14 18.30
N HIS A 203 -19.93 12.93 18.16
CA HIS A 203 -18.54 12.73 17.73
C HIS A 203 -18.43 12.99 16.24
N LYS A 204 -17.34 13.65 15.83
CA LYS A 204 -17.04 13.87 14.41
C LYS A 204 -16.83 12.54 13.70
N PRO A 205 -17.24 12.41 12.44
CA PRO A 205 -16.84 11.28 11.63
C PRO A 205 -15.32 11.12 11.63
N THR A 206 -14.84 9.91 11.69
CA THR A 206 -13.41 9.61 11.79
C THR A 206 -13.01 8.69 10.65
N LEU A 207 -11.96 9.04 9.92
CA LEU A 207 -11.32 8.18 8.95
C LEU A 207 -9.96 7.72 9.48
N ILE A 208 -9.74 6.42 9.53
CA ILE A 208 -8.47 5.81 9.90
C ILE A 208 -7.86 5.15 8.67
N HIS A 209 -6.73 5.67 8.20
CA HIS A 209 -5.94 5.00 7.17
C HIS A 209 -4.79 4.25 7.84
N ILE A 210 -4.79 2.93 7.71
CA ILE A 210 -3.72 2.06 8.23
C ILE A 210 -2.81 1.71 7.07
N SER A 211 -1.54 2.10 7.14
CA SER A 211 -0.50 1.74 6.18
C SER A 211 0.45 0.74 6.81
N VAL A 212 0.52 -0.46 6.26
CA VAL A 212 1.31 -1.57 6.78
C VAL A 212 2.49 -1.81 5.86
N ASP A 213 3.68 -1.90 6.43
CA ASP A 213 4.87 -2.35 5.73
C ASP A 213 4.75 -3.85 5.44
N ALA A 214 4.81 -4.20 4.17
CA ALA A 214 4.80 -5.57 3.68
C ALA A 214 6.15 -5.95 3.05
N SER A 215 7.25 -5.37 3.53
CA SER A 215 8.61 -5.74 3.14
C SER A 215 9.03 -7.08 3.73
N SER A 216 10.07 -7.69 3.16
CA SER A 216 10.56 -9.01 3.58
C SER A 216 11.03 -9.04 5.03
N SER A 217 11.54 -7.93 5.58
CA SER A 217 11.98 -7.80 6.98
C SER A 217 10.86 -7.99 7.99
N MET A 218 9.63 -7.67 7.61
CA MET A 218 8.43 -7.90 8.43
C MET A 218 8.04 -9.37 8.59
N SER A 219 8.75 -10.31 7.98
CA SER A 219 8.38 -11.74 7.99
C SER A 219 8.36 -12.36 9.39
N GLY A 220 7.62 -13.45 9.55
CA GLY A 220 7.52 -14.20 10.80
C GLY A 220 6.53 -13.62 11.78
N ASP A 221 6.92 -13.52 13.06
CA ASP A 221 6.04 -13.08 14.14
C ASP A 221 5.68 -11.60 14.06
N LEU A 222 6.55 -10.77 13.48
CA LEU A 222 6.27 -9.36 13.23
C LEU A 222 5.05 -9.22 12.32
N TRP A 223 5.06 -9.96 11.20
CA TRP A 223 3.93 -9.97 10.28
C TRP A 223 2.65 -10.49 10.93
N TYR A 224 2.76 -11.64 11.62
CA TYR A 224 1.61 -12.25 12.28
C TYR A 224 0.93 -11.27 13.26
N ASN A 225 1.71 -10.62 14.10
CA ASN A 225 1.19 -9.69 15.11
C ASN A 225 0.66 -8.40 14.48
N THR A 226 1.35 -7.85 13.46
CA THR A 226 0.92 -6.65 12.75
C THR A 226 -0.37 -6.89 12.00
N GLN A 227 -0.48 -8.01 11.29
CA GLN A 227 -1.69 -8.40 10.58
C GLN A 227 -2.86 -8.60 11.54
N THR A 228 -2.63 -9.29 12.68
CA THR A 228 -3.63 -9.45 13.74
C THR A 228 -4.13 -8.10 14.26
N SER A 229 -3.22 -7.15 14.50
CA SER A 229 -3.55 -5.80 14.97
C SER A 229 -4.35 -5.01 13.93
N THR A 230 -3.94 -5.08 12.67
CA THR A 230 -4.60 -4.41 11.54
C THR A 230 -6.04 -4.90 11.38
N VAL A 231 -6.23 -6.23 11.41
CA VAL A 231 -7.56 -6.85 11.32
C VAL A 231 -8.41 -6.51 12.55
N ALA A 232 -7.80 -6.44 13.75
CA ALA A 232 -8.52 -6.07 14.95
C ALA A 232 -9.06 -4.64 14.90
N ILE A 233 -8.28 -3.69 14.38
CA ILE A 233 -8.72 -2.30 14.18
C ILE A 233 -9.85 -2.24 13.15
N ALA A 234 -9.69 -2.92 12.01
CA ALA A 234 -10.73 -2.97 10.98
C ALA A 234 -12.04 -3.55 11.50
N LYS A 235 -11.97 -4.63 12.29
CA LYS A 235 -13.15 -5.25 12.93
C LYS A 235 -13.80 -4.31 13.92
N ALA A 236 -13.01 -3.65 14.76
CA ALA A 236 -13.52 -2.70 15.75
C ALA A 236 -14.24 -1.52 15.06
N ALA A 237 -13.65 -0.97 14.01
CA ALA A 237 -14.25 0.10 13.23
C ALA A 237 -15.55 -0.33 12.53
N SER A 238 -15.59 -1.55 11.98
CA SER A 238 -16.82 -2.09 11.35
C SER A 238 -18.01 -2.24 12.30
N MET A 239 -17.76 -2.18 13.61
CA MET A 239 -18.79 -2.26 14.67
C MET A 239 -19.19 -0.88 15.21
N THR A 240 -18.52 0.17 14.77
CA THR A 240 -18.65 1.53 15.30
C THR A 240 -19.27 2.43 14.23
N ASN A 241 -20.31 3.14 14.57
CA ASN A 241 -20.89 4.15 13.69
C ASN A 241 -19.95 5.36 13.62
N ASN A 242 -19.91 6.07 12.50
CA ASN A 242 -19.09 7.26 12.25
C ASN A 242 -17.56 7.00 12.21
N MET A 243 -17.12 5.76 11.99
CA MET A 243 -15.71 5.43 11.87
C MET A 243 -15.47 4.62 10.60
N ASP A 244 -14.72 5.19 9.68
CA ASP A 244 -14.28 4.52 8.46
C ASP A 244 -12.82 4.09 8.56
N VAL A 245 -12.48 2.97 7.93
CA VAL A 245 -11.12 2.45 7.90
C VAL A 245 -10.71 2.09 6.48
N VAL A 246 -9.53 2.55 6.10
CA VAL A 246 -8.82 2.12 4.90
C VAL A 246 -7.56 1.39 5.31
N ILE A 247 -7.30 0.22 4.72
CA ILE A 247 -6.08 -0.55 4.98
C ILE A 247 -5.30 -0.67 3.68
N SER A 248 -4.05 -0.20 3.71
CA SER A 248 -3.10 -0.33 2.62
C SER A 248 -1.85 -1.09 3.05
N TYR A 249 -1.34 -1.92 2.15
CA TYR A 249 -0.06 -2.59 2.28
C TYR A 249 0.91 -1.97 1.28
N ARG A 250 2.11 -1.64 1.75
CA ARG A 250 3.17 -1.09 0.91
C ARG A 250 4.34 -2.05 0.84
N GLY A 251 4.97 -2.09 -0.32
CA GLY A 251 6.11 -2.95 -0.59
C GLY A 251 6.61 -2.70 -2.01
N THR A 252 7.14 -3.73 -2.63
CA THR A 252 7.57 -3.68 -4.02
C THR A 252 7.01 -4.86 -4.80
N ASN A 253 6.84 -4.65 -6.09
CA ASN A 253 6.47 -5.69 -7.03
C ASN A 253 7.56 -5.82 -8.10
N ASP A 254 7.99 -7.05 -8.35
CA ASP A 254 8.96 -7.32 -9.40
C ASP A 254 8.21 -7.56 -10.71
N SER A 255 8.42 -6.70 -11.68
CA SER A 255 8.00 -6.92 -13.05
C SER A 255 9.17 -7.47 -13.87
N ASN A 256 8.90 -8.06 -15.04
CA ASN A 256 9.92 -8.67 -15.89
C ASN A 256 11.08 -7.75 -16.30
N ARG A 257 11.00 -6.46 -16.00
CA ARG A 257 12.02 -5.46 -16.39
C ARG A 257 12.55 -4.61 -15.26
N SER A 258 11.81 -4.49 -14.15
CA SER A 258 12.18 -3.58 -13.07
C SER A 258 11.33 -3.86 -11.83
N THR A 259 11.92 -3.69 -10.65
CA THR A 259 11.18 -3.64 -9.38
C THR A 259 10.51 -2.28 -9.24
N VAL A 260 9.23 -2.25 -8.92
CA VAL A 260 8.45 -1.02 -8.75
C VAL A 260 7.83 -0.94 -7.35
N PRO A 261 7.76 0.26 -6.73
CA PRO A 261 7.01 0.46 -5.50
C PRO A 261 5.54 0.11 -5.71
N LEU A 262 4.94 -0.49 -4.68
CA LEU A 262 3.57 -0.97 -4.69
C LEU A 262 2.81 -0.48 -3.47
N VAL A 263 1.59 0.03 -3.69
CA VAL A 263 0.59 0.26 -2.66
C VAL A 263 -0.64 -0.56 -3.00
N LEU A 264 -0.99 -1.52 -2.15
CA LEU A 264 -2.20 -2.32 -2.26
C LEU A 264 -3.23 -1.80 -1.25
N ILE A 265 -4.31 -1.15 -1.71
CA ILE A 265 -5.46 -0.82 -0.89
C ILE A 265 -6.31 -2.08 -0.76
N ALA A 266 -6.09 -2.80 0.34
CA ALA A 266 -6.70 -4.11 0.52
C ALA A 266 -8.14 -4.05 1.03
N TYR A 267 -8.48 -2.99 1.76
CA TYR A 267 -9.81 -2.80 2.33
C TYR A 267 -10.14 -1.32 2.49
N ASP A 268 -11.35 -0.95 2.12
CA ASP A 268 -11.95 0.37 2.39
C ASP A 268 -13.39 0.16 2.89
N SER A 269 -13.64 0.49 4.14
CA SER A 269 -14.94 0.25 4.79
C SER A 269 -16.11 1.00 4.13
N ARG A 270 -15.81 2.06 3.38
CA ARG A 270 -16.82 2.86 2.66
C ARG A 270 -17.37 2.15 1.42
N VAL A 271 -16.58 1.21 0.87
CA VAL A 271 -16.90 0.49 -0.38
C VAL A 271 -17.03 -1.01 -0.13
N ASP A 272 -16.19 -1.57 0.73
CA ASP A 272 -16.05 -3.00 0.96
C ASP A 272 -16.83 -3.48 2.19
N LYS A 273 -17.41 -4.68 2.09
CA LYS A 273 -17.93 -5.37 3.27
C LYS A 273 -16.80 -6.01 4.07
N PHE A 274 -16.92 -6.04 5.41
CA PHE A 274 -15.89 -6.64 6.29
C PHE A 274 -15.56 -8.11 5.96
N ALA A 275 -16.51 -8.85 5.34
CA ALA A 275 -16.28 -10.22 4.89
C ALA A 275 -15.06 -10.36 3.96
N LYS A 276 -14.73 -9.32 3.20
CA LYS A 276 -13.53 -9.26 2.33
C LYS A 276 -12.23 -9.45 3.14
N VAL A 277 -12.14 -8.84 4.33
CA VAL A 277 -10.97 -8.99 5.22
C VAL A 277 -10.80 -10.45 5.62
N HIS A 278 -11.88 -11.11 6.02
CA HIS A 278 -11.83 -12.52 6.40
C HIS A 278 -11.44 -13.44 5.23
N GLN A 279 -11.93 -13.15 4.03
CA GLN A 279 -11.73 -13.99 2.85
C GLN A 279 -10.36 -13.81 2.17
N LEU A 280 -9.80 -12.60 2.19
CA LEU A 280 -8.67 -12.25 1.34
C LEU A 280 -7.38 -11.94 2.10
N PHE A 281 -7.42 -11.53 3.35
CA PHE A 281 -6.21 -11.09 4.06
C PHE A 281 -5.21 -12.21 4.34
N GLY A 282 -5.67 -13.46 4.40
CA GLY A 282 -4.80 -14.63 4.50
C GLY A 282 -3.87 -14.85 3.30
N TYR A 283 -4.15 -14.22 2.15
CA TYR A 283 -3.30 -14.30 0.96
C TYR A 283 -2.19 -13.25 0.92
N ILE A 284 -2.23 -12.23 1.78
CA ILE A 284 -1.23 -11.15 1.82
C ILE A 284 -0.02 -11.64 2.62
N ARG A 285 1.17 -11.45 2.05
CA ARG A 285 2.45 -11.83 2.66
C ARG A 285 3.48 -10.73 2.53
N PRO A 286 4.48 -10.67 3.44
CA PRO A 286 5.60 -9.76 3.30
C PRO A 286 6.51 -10.21 2.16
N SER A 287 6.94 -9.27 1.32
CA SER A 287 7.87 -9.50 0.21
C SER A 287 8.47 -8.19 -0.28
N GLY A 288 9.73 -8.22 -0.73
CA GLY A 288 10.39 -7.09 -1.36
C GLY A 288 10.99 -6.07 -0.38
N CYS A 289 11.12 -4.83 -0.84
CA CYS A 289 11.77 -3.72 -0.16
C CYS A 289 10.77 -2.72 0.45
N THR A 290 11.29 -1.68 1.13
CA THR A 290 10.50 -0.66 1.84
C THR A 290 10.59 0.71 1.15
N PRO A 291 9.82 1.01 0.09
CA PRO A 291 9.80 2.32 -0.57
C PRO A 291 8.89 3.32 0.14
N GLU A 292 9.06 3.53 1.43
CA GLU A 292 8.08 4.11 2.36
C GLU A 292 7.58 5.49 1.93
N GLY A 293 8.46 6.49 1.81
CA GLY A 293 8.08 7.84 1.44
C GLY A 293 7.51 7.96 0.01
N LEU A 294 7.97 7.12 -0.93
CA LEU A 294 7.42 7.07 -2.28
C LEU A 294 5.97 6.58 -2.28
N CYS A 295 5.68 5.57 -1.48
CA CYS A 295 4.32 5.05 -1.31
C CYS A 295 3.41 6.07 -0.59
N PHE A 296 3.94 6.81 0.39
CA PHE A 296 3.18 7.87 1.06
C PHE A 296 2.81 9.00 0.11
N GLU A 297 3.75 9.45 -0.72
CA GLU A 297 3.49 10.47 -1.74
C GLU A 297 2.37 10.05 -2.69
N ALA A 298 2.37 8.79 -3.13
CA ALA A 298 1.37 8.26 -4.05
C ALA A 298 -0.07 8.28 -3.52
N ILE A 299 -0.26 8.20 -2.20
CA ILE A 299 -1.58 8.15 -1.56
C ILE A 299 -1.97 9.42 -0.79
N ILE A 300 -1.08 10.42 -0.71
CA ILE A 300 -1.29 11.60 0.14
C ILE A 300 -2.53 12.40 -0.28
N ASP A 301 -2.83 12.46 -1.56
CA ASP A 301 -3.98 13.19 -2.08
C ASP A 301 -5.30 12.55 -1.62
N GLU A 302 -5.34 11.23 -1.47
CA GLU A 302 -6.51 10.50 -0.97
C GLU A 302 -6.80 10.80 0.50
N LEU A 303 -5.72 10.98 1.28
CA LEU A 303 -5.82 11.37 2.69
C LEU A 303 -6.29 12.82 2.85
N SER A 304 -5.94 13.68 1.88
CA SER A 304 -6.21 15.12 1.90
C SER A 304 -7.61 15.48 1.39
N MET A 305 -8.26 14.60 0.61
CA MET A 305 -9.60 14.83 0.04
C MET A 305 -10.74 14.70 1.07
N VAL A 306 -10.43 14.42 2.32
CA VAL A 306 -11.44 14.26 3.37
C VAL A 306 -11.93 15.62 3.84
N ASN A 307 -13.25 15.77 3.94
CA ASN A 307 -13.93 17.02 4.32
C ASN A 307 -13.41 17.60 5.66
N ASN A 308 -13.34 18.90 5.79
CA ASN A 308 -12.95 19.64 7.01
C ASN A 308 -13.74 19.23 8.27
N ASN A 309 -14.82 18.47 8.13
CA ASN A 309 -15.63 17.99 9.24
C ASN A 309 -15.31 16.53 9.69
N THR A 310 -14.30 15.89 9.09
CA THR A 310 -13.88 14.53 9.41
C THR A 310 -12.47 14.55 10.02
N ASP A 311 -12.30 13.88 11.15
CA ASP A 311 -10.98 13.67 11.74
C ASP A 311 -10.26 12.53 11.00
N THR A 312 -9.14 12.83 10.36
CA THR A 312 -8.36 11.83 9.61
C THR A 312 -7.11 11.43 10.39
N PHE A 313 -6.97 10.12 10.61
CA PHE A 313 -5.81 9.52 11.25
C PHE A 313 -5.06 8.66 10.23
N PHE A 314 -3.75 8.81 10.22
CA PHE A 314 -2.84 7.95 9.46
C PHE A 314 -2.01 7.13 10.44
N ILE A 315 -2.24 5.81 10.46
CA ILE A 315 -1.53 4.87 11.33
C ILE A 315 -0.55 4.10 10.46
N ASN A 316 0.73 4.22 10.76
CA ASN A 316 1.79 3.54 10.05
C ASN A 316 2.39 2.43 10.91
N PHE A 317 2.57 1.23 10.32
CA PHE A 317 3.31 0.12 10.88
C PHE A 317 4.53 -0.16 10.00
N SER A 318 5.74 -0.08 10.58
CA SER A 318 7.01 -0.30 9.86
C SER A 318 8.08 -0.82 10.80
N ASP A 319 9.01 -1.63 10.29
CA ASP A 319 10.20 -2.08 11.01
C ASP A 319 11.41 -1.15 10.83
N GLY A 320 11.25 -0.04 10.12
CA GLY A 320 11.97 1.20 10.34
C GLY A 320 12.87 1.75 9.28
N TYR A 321 13.37 1.05 8.28
CA TYR A 321 14.35 1.64 7.35
C TYR A 321 13.84 1.69 5.90
N PRO A 322 13.70 2.91 5.30
CA PRO A 322 13.33 3.01 3.90
C PRO A 322 14.50 2.57 3.02
N GLY A 323 14.27 1.59 2.17
CA GLY A 323 15.27 1.05 1.27
C GLY A 323 14.65 0.51 0.01
N PHE A 324 15.01 1.08 -1.17
CA PHE A 324 14.52 0.66 -2.47
C PHE A 324 15.46 1.14 -3.57
N SER A 325 15.69 0.32 -4.60
CA SER A 325 16.44 0.69 -5.80
C SER A 325 15.84 0.04 -7.04
N ASN A 326 15.79 0.81 -8.11
CA ASN A 326 15.46 0.33 -9.45
C ASN A 326 16.25 1.09 -10.51
N SER A 327 15.89 0.95 -11.80
CA SER A 327 16.53 1.67 -12.91
C SER A 327 16.36 3.19 -12.84
N ASP A 328 15.36 3.69 -12.13
CA ASP A 328 14.98 5.11 -12.14
C ASP A 328 15.51 5.85 -10.91
N ILE A 329 15.48 5.21 -9.73
CA ILE A 329 15.78 5.84 -8.46
C ILE A 329 16.55 4.90 -7.52
N ASP A 330 17.47 5.46 -6.76
CA ASP A 330 18.21 4.79 -5.70
C ASP A 330 17.81 5.41 -4.36
N TYR A 331 16.79 4.81 -3.72
CA TYR A 331 16.08 5.36 -2.56
C TYR A 331 16.59 4.76 -1.26
N TYR A 332 17.68 5.35 -0.69
CA TYR A 332 18.32 4.87 0.52
C TYR A 332 18.83 6.02 1.41
N GLY A 333 19.23 5.64 2.61
CA GLY A 333 20.00 6.46 3.53
C GLY A 333 19.29 7.73 3.99
N SER A 334 20.07 8.76 4.30
CA SER A 334 19.57 10.02 4.84
C SER A 334 18.62 10.77 3.89
N ALA A 335 18.78 10.58 2.58
CA ALA A 335 17.91 11.19 1.58
C ALA A 335 16.50 10.58 1.62
N ALA A 336 16.38 9.25 1.70
CA ALA A 336 15.10 8.56 1.85
C ALA A 336 14.41 8.94 3.17
N ILE A 337 15.17 9.04 4.26
CA ILE A 337 14.67 9.50 5.56
C ILE A 337 14.11 10.93 5.47
N ARG A 338 14.84 11.86 4.82
CA ARG A 338 14.38 13.25 4.64
C ARG A 338 13.11 13.31 3.78
N HIS A 339 13.06 12.53 2.69
CA HIS A 339 11.88 12.48 1.82
C HIS A 339 10.67 11.94 2.58
N THR A 340 10.79 10.81 3.30
CA THR A 340 9.71 10.26 4.14
C THR A 340 9.24 11.30 5.18
N SER A 341 10.18 11.98 5.86
CA SER A 341 9.85 13.05 6.81
C SER A 341 9.10 14.20 6.16
N ALA A 342 9.45 14.58 4.92
CA ALA A 342 8.76 15.63 4.18
C ALA A 342 7.30 15.23 3.86
N GLN A 343 7.06 13.96 3.49
CA GLN A 343 5.70 13.48 3.25
C GLN A 343 4.86 13.45 4.54
N VAL A 344 5.44 13.02 5.66
CA VAL A 344 4.78 13.06 6.98
C VAL A 344 4.41 14.49 7.37
N LYS A 345 5.32 15.46 7.15
CA LYS A 345 5.03 16.89 7.39
C LYS A 345 3.92 17.42 6.48
N LYS A 346 3.90 16.99 5.21
CA LYS A 346 2.84 17.36 4.25
C LYS A 346 1.48 16.83 4.71
N MET A 347 1.41 15.55 5.15
CA MET A 347 0.19 14.98 5.74
C MET A 347 -0.29 15.79 6.95
N THR A 348 0.62 16.08 7.88
CA THR A 348 0.29 16.82 9.11
C THR A 348 -0.18 18.25 8.79
N LYS A 349 0.45 18.91 7.81
CA LYS A 349 0.04 20.25 7.34
C LYS A 349 -1.38 20.24 6.76
N ASN A 350 -1.76 19.13 6.11
CA ASN A 350 -3.11 18.92 5.58
C ASN A 350 -4.13 18.50 6.66
N GLY A 351 -3.76 18.56 7.95
CA GLY A 351 -4.67 18.26 9.07
C GLY A 351 -4.77 16.76 9.42
N VAL A 352 -3.99 15.89 8.77
CA VAL A 352 -3.96 14.47 9.08
C VAL A 352 -3.18 14.22 10.37
N LYS A 353 -3.79 13.52 11.32
CA LYS A 353 -3.15 13.11 12.58
C LYS A 353 -2.32 11.84 12.32
N VAL A 354 -0.99 11.98 12.26
CA VAL A 354 -0.08 10.87 11.96
C VAL A 354 0.35 10.17 13.25
N LEU A 355 0.39 8.84 13.21
CA LEU A 355 0.91 7.98 14.26
C LEU A 355 1.68 6.83 13.63
N SER A 356 2.98 6.78 13.89
CA SER A 356 3.85 5.74 13.34
C SER A 356 4.37 4.84 14.43
N TYR A 357 4.16 3.54 14.24
CA TYR A 357 4.61 2.50 15.15
C TYR A 357 5.85 1.83 14.57
N PHE A 358 6.94 1.93 15.32
CA PHE A 358 8.14 1.15 15.08
C PHE A 358 7.95 -0.25 15.65
N ILE A 359 8.02 -1.24 14.77
CA ILE A 359 7.83 -2.64 15.10
C ILE A 359 9.21 -3.31 15.09
N HIS A 360 9.63 -3.86 16.22
CA HIS A 360 10.94 -4.50 16.31
C HIS A 360 10.88 -5.91 16.88
N GLY A 361 11.73 -6.78 16.37
CA GLY A 361 11.90 -8.17 16.82
C GLY A 361 13.05 -8.34 17.82
N GLY A 362 13.30 -7.38 18.70
CA GLY A 362 14.27 -7.52 19.80
C GLY A 362 15.76 -7.31 19.45
N TYR A 363 16.16 -7.37 18.18
CA TYR A 363 17.58 -7.35 17.79
C TYR A 363 18.09 -6.07 17.11
N HIS A 364 17.22 -5.09 16.85
CA HIS A 364 17.59 -3.89 16.06
C HIS A 364 17.34 -2.58 16.81
N SER A 365 18.09 -2.33 17.88
CA SER A 365 18.02 -1.06 18.63
C SER A 365 18.51 0.16 17.83
N ASN A 366 19.35 -0.03 16.80
CA ASN A 366 19.96 1.07 16.03
C ASN A 366 19.02 1.75 15.03
N ASN A 367 17.90 1.13 14.67
CA ASN A 367 16.96 1.69 13.70
C ASN A 367 15.92 2.63 14.33
N SER A 368 15.79 2.62 15.66
CA SER A 368 14.86 3.49 16.39
C SER A 368 15.15 4.98 16.17
N ASP A 369 16.44 5.38 16.19
CA ASP A 369 16.84 6.78 16.00
C ASP A 369 16.51 7.29 14.58
N GLN A 370 16.63 6.42 13.60
CA GLN A 370 16.30 6.75 12.21
C GLN A 370 14.79 6.88 12.02
N PHE A 371 14.03 6.00 12.64
CA PHE A 371 12.59 6.05 12.66
C PHE A 371 12.10 7.34 13.34
N GLU A 372 12.70 7.75 14.45
CA GLU A 372 12.39 9.00 15.11
C GLU A 372 12.73 10.21 14.23
N ARG A 373 13.81 10.18 13.43
CA ARG A 373 14.13 11.23 12.45
C ARG A 373 13.08 11.36 11.35
N MET A 374 12.44 10.26 10.93
CA MET A 374 11.37 10.29 9.93
C MET A 374 10.08 10.86 10.48
N TYR A 375 9.68 10.43 11.66
CA TYR A 375 8.34 10.67 12.21
C TYR A 375 8.31 11.66 13.38
N GLY A 376 9.47 11.96 14.01
CA GLY A 376 9.58 12.87 15.12
C GLY A 376 8.65 12.51 16.29
N LYS A 377 7.88 13.48 16.79
CA LYS A 377 6.91 13.29 17.88
C LYS A 377 5.76 12.31 17.56
N HIS A 378 5.61 11.93 16.30
CA HIS A 378 4.60 10.97 15.84
C HIS A 378 5.10 9.52 15.87
N SER A 379 6.38 9.31 16.19
CA SER A 379 6.97 7.98 16.36
C SER A 379 6.59 7.38 17.70
N LYS A 380 6.32 6.08 17.71
CA LYS A 380 6.15 5.27 18.93
C LYS A 380 6.77 3.91 18.74
N ASN A 381 7.59 3.51 19.72
CA ASN A 381 8.09 2.16 19.80
C ASN A 381 7.00 1.28 20.44
N VAL A 382 6.58 0.25 19.74
CA VAL A 382 5.58 -0.70 20.21
C VAL A 382 6.11 -2.10 20.05
N ASP A 383 6.13 -2.82 21.15
CA ASP A 383 6.25 -4.26 21.14
C ASP A 383 4.93 -4.83 20.60
N VAL A 384 4.98 -5.37 19.38
CA VAL A 384 3.78 -5.89 18.68
C VAL A 384 3.18 -7.11 19.36
N THR A 385 3.93 -7.75 20.27
CA THR A 385 3.40 -8.84 21.08
C THR A 385 2.30 -8.36 22.03
N ASN A 386 2.26 -7.04 22.31
CA ASN A 386 1.30 -6.43 23.23
C ASN A 386 0.23 -5.61 22.51
N ILE A 387 -0.68 -6.29 21.80
CA ILE A 387 -1.86 -5.70 21.12
C ILE A 387 -2.69 -4.82 22.07
N ILE A 388 -2.64 -5.08 23.37
CA ILE A 388 -3.33 -4.29 24.42
C ILE A 388 -2.74 -2.88 24.49
N GLN A 389 -1.42 -2.70 24.29
CA GLN A 389 -0.81 -1.36 24.26
C GLN A 389 -1.25 -0.58 23.05
N LEU A 390 -1.33 -1.23 21.87
CA LEU A 390 -1.86 -0.63 20.65
C LEU A 390 -3.31 -0.16 20.87
N THR A 391 -4.13 -1.02 21.46
CA THR A 391 -5.52 -0.71 21.81
C THR A 391 -5.63 0.48 22.78
N LYS A 392 -4.76 0.56 23.78
CA LYS A 392 -4.73 1.68 24.74
C LYS A 392 -4.31 2.99 24.04
N THR A 393 -3.39 2.92 23.10
CA THR A 393 -2.94 4.11 22.36
C THR A 393 -4.04 4.60 21.43
N LEU A 394 -4.72 3.71 20.72
CA LEU A 394 -5.89 4.05 19.91
C LEU A 394 -7.00 4.66 20.77
N ASN A 395 -7.29 4.10 21.94
CA ASN A 395 -8.27 4.68 22.85
C ASN A 395 -7.96 6.13 23.26
N LYS A 396 -6.66 6.47 23.46
CA LYS A 396 -6.24 7.85 23.74
C LYS A 396 -6.44 8.82 22.57
N PHE A 397 -6.51 8.31 21.35
CA PHE A 397 -6.80 9.15 20.17
C PHE A 397 -8.29 9.49 20.07
N PHE A 398 -9.14 8.68 20.67
CA PHE A 398 -10.60 8.89 20.71
C PHE A 398 -11.08 9.58 22.00
N GLU A 399 -10.18 9.90 22.91
CA GLU A 399 -10.39 10.81 24.04
C GLU A 399 -10.14 12.26 23.64
#